data_2e35dc06807d7e5b6bbf5d15fe597e12
#
_entry.id   2e35dc06807d7e5b6bbf5d15fe597e12
#
_cell.length_a   1.000
_cell.length_b   1.000
_cell.length_c   1.000
_cell.angle_alpha   90.00
_cell.angle_beta   90.00
_cell.angle_gamma   90.00
#
_symmetry.space_group_name_H-M   'P 1'
#
loop_
_entity.id
_entity.type
_entity.pdbx_description
1 polymer ?
#
loop_
_entity_poly.entity_id
_entity_poly.type
_entity_poly.pdbx_seq_one_letter_code
_entity_poly.pdbx_strand_id
1 'polypeptide(L)'
;MSDYRAGNLEKSKQEFDEALATLLESDQDIQGDERLSSEFDKIVENVYSVEAATLERGDALSVHHYEPTPLESFSGLTFPVDPRTKERVQQELQSVHSDLPLVSNDAVDGVITYMQNHARGFVEHVLRGKGTYGEVISEALRNQGVPQDLIYLAAGESAFNPFAVSKAQCVGIWQFSQGTGSLYGLKKDRWVDDRRDPFKSSAAAAHHLKDLYTAFGDWFLVMAAYDSGPLTVQRAIEKTGYADYWELRKIHALPEETENYVPIFLATALIAKDPKAYGFDTQPDPPLAVDEVKVDTPTDLRLVAQLIDHPVEDLVKLNPSLQRWTTPGNDPSFNLHLPAGTKNLYEQNIASIPPDKRIWWRAHKVLEGETLAGIAKQLRVSPASLAQANQLTASSSLEQGAHLVVPMAAGTDSSLARVREYVPHRLTQYRVRPGDTVDLIADRFNVTAYQIRRWNGLKSSKLTPGRTLHLYVEAQATTARTSHSRSAAKSKHPTTRAAAAQKKPAVAVNRTAPRAALTAP
;
A
#
# COMPACT_ATOMS: atom_id res chain seq x y z
N MET A 1 -9.67 25.19 9.18
CA MET A 1 -8.89 26.20 8.41
C MET A 1 -8.43 27.41 9.22
N SER A 2 -9.25 28.01 10.13
CA SER A 2 -8.78 29.13 10.98
C SER A 2 -7.68 28.70 11.94
N ASP A 3 -7.84 27.56 12.60
CA ASP A 3 -6.86 27.01 13.53
C ASP A 3 -5.58 26.55 12.82
N TYR A 4 -5.68 26.02 11.61
CA TYR A 4 -4.51 25.72 10.77
C TYR A 4 -3.66 26.95 10.49
N ARG A 5 -4.29 28.05 10.06
CA ARG A 5 -3.60 29.34 9.82
C ARG A 5 -3.01 29.95 11.09
N ALA A 6 -3.61 29.66 12.25
CA ALA A 6 -3.11 30.07 13.56
C ALA A 6 -1.99 29.13 14.09
N GLY A 7 -1.65 28.05 13.38
CA GLY A 7 -0.63 27.09 13.77
C GLY A 7 -1.09 26.03 14.79
N ASN A 8 -2.38 25.94 15.05
CA ASN A 8 -2.99 24.95 15.96
C ASN A 8 -3.29 23.65 15.20
N LEU A 9 -2.26 22.92 14.79
CA LEU A 9 -2.38 21.77 13.88
C LEU A 9 -3.21 20.62 14.45
N GLU A 10 -3.06 20.32 15.74
CA GLU A 10 -3.82 19.25 16.40
C GLU A 10 -5.33 19.53 16.39
N LYS A 11 -5.70 20.77 16.72
CA LYS A 11 -7.11 21.18 16.72
C LYS A 11 -7.68 21.22 15.31
N SER A 12 -6.88 21.69 14.33
CA SER A 12 -7.27 21.67 12.92
C SER A 12 -7.51 20.26 12.41
N LYS A 13 -6.65 19.30 12.79
CA LYS A 13 -6.80 17.89 12.43
C LYS A 13 -8.10 17.34 13.00
N GLN A 14 -8.37 17.58 14.29
CA GLN A 14 -9.60 17.15 14.94
C GLN A 14 -10.85 17.74 14.26
N GLU A 15 -10.84 19.03 13.91
CA GLU A 15 -11.95 19.68 13.19
C GLU A 15 -12.16 19.10 11.79
N PHE A 16 -11.10 18.73 11.07
CA PHE A 16 -11.21 18.09 9.76
C PHE A 16 -11.67 16.65 9.86
N ASP A 17 -11.16 15.88 10.83
CA ASP A 17 -11.59 14.50 11.08
C ASP A 17 -13.09 14.47 11.46
N GLU A 18 -13.56 15.44 12.27
CA GLU A 18 -14.97 15.58 12.66
C GLU A 18 -15.87 15.97 11.46
N ALA A 19 -15.40 16.89 10.61
CA ALA A 19 -16.11 17.27 9.40
C ALA A 19 -16.21 16.09 8.41
N LEU A 20 -15.14 15.32 8.28
CA LEU A 20 -15.09 14.13 7.43
C LEU A 20 -16.03 13.04 7.95
N ALA A 21 -15.98 12.75 9.27
CA ALA A 21 -16.88 11.80 9.91
C ALA A 21 -18.34 12.21 9.72
N THR A 22 -18.67 13.52 9.89
CA THR A 22 -20.02 14.04 9.68
C THR A 22 -20.52 13.82 8.25
N LEU A 23 -19.65 14.01 7.25
CA LEU A 23 -19.99 13.75 5.85
C LEU A 23 -20.20 12.25 5.57
N LEU A 24 -19.32 11.40 6.10
CA LEU A 24 -19.37 9.96 5.90
C LEU A 24 -20.52 9.28 6.65
N GLU A 25 -20.93 9.83 7.80
CA GLU A 25 -22.07 9.35 8.58
C GLU A 25 -23.41 9.93 8.07
N SER A 26 -23.35 10.89 7.14
CA SER A 26 -24.57 11.43 6.52
C SER A 26 -25.15 10.41 5.53
N ASP A 27 -26.48 10.27 5.50
CA ASP A 27 -27.20 9.45 4.51
C ASP A 27 -27.14 10.06 3.07
N GLN A 28 -26.21 10.96 2.81
CA GLN A 28 -26.08 11.64 1.52
C GLN A 28 -25.19 10.84 0.56
N ASP A 29 -25.61 10.75 -0.68
CA ASP A 29 -24.79 10.18 -1.75
C ASP A 29 -23.66 11.14 -2.14
N ILE A 30 -22.52 11.02 -1.43
CA ILE A 30 -21.32 11.87 -1.66
C ILE A 30 -20.79 11.70 -3.08
N GLN A 31 -20.95 10.53 -3.68
CA GLN A 31 -20.44 10.25 -5.03
C GLN A 31 -21.41 10.71 -6.13
N GLY A 32 -22.70 10.68 -5.86
CA GLY A 32 -23.73 11.12 -6.79
C GLY A 32 -23.96 12.63 -6.82
N ASP A 33 -23.53 13.37 -5.80
CA ASP A 33 -23.62 14.85 -5.76
C ASP A 33 -22.25 15.49 -5.99
N GLU A 34 -22.08 16.18 -7.13
CA GLU A 34 -20.83 16.84 -7.53
C GLU A 34 -20.34 17.88 -6.50
N ARG A 35 -21.25 18.51 -5.74
CA ARG A 35 -20.88 19.49 -4.72
C ARG A 35 -20.36 18.82 -3.47
N LEU A 36 -21.01 17.75 -3.01
CA LEU A 36 -20.58 16.96 -1.86
C LEU A 36 -19.25 16.27 -2.15
N SER A 37 -19.08 15.71 -3.34
CA SER A 37 -17.81 15.13 -3.79
C SER A 37 -16.67 16.17 -3.82
N SER A 38 -16.95 17.39 -4.31
CA SER A 38 -15.96 18.48 -4.33
C SER A 38 -15.58 18.95 -2.92
N GLU A 39 -16.55 19.08 -2.00
CA GLU A 39 -16.25 19.46 -0.60
C GLU A 39 -15.51 18.34 0.13
N PHE A 40 -15.86 17.08 -0.12
CA PHE A 40 -15.16 15.93 0.40
C PHE A 40 -13.67 15.94 -0.02
N ASP A 41 -13.40 16.14 -1.32
CA ASP A 41 -12.03 16.22 -1.84
C ASP A 41 -11.24 17.37 -1.19
N LYS A 42 -11.87 18.52 -0.95
CA LYS A 42 -11.23 19.66 -0.25
C LYS A 42 -10.91 19.36 1.21
N ILE A 43 -11.81 18.67 1.91
CA ILE A 43 -11.56 18.28 3.31
C ILE A 43 -10.39 17.31 3.35
N VAL A 44 -10.38 16.29 2.48
CA VAL A 44 -9.29 15.32 2.36
C VAL A 44 -7.95 16.01 2.07
N GLU A 45 -7.91 16.96 1.13
CA GLU A 45 -6.69 17.72 0.79
C GLU A 45 -6.18 18.56 1.97
N ASN A 46 -7.11 19.15 2.74
CA ASN A 46 -6.75 19.90 3.95
C ASN A 46 -6.23 19.00 5.08
N VAL A 47 -6.81 17.81 5.28
CA VAL A 47 -6.29 16.80 6.22
C VAL A 47 -4.85 16.45 5.86
N TYR A 48 -4.56 16.18 4.59
CA TYR A 48 -3.19 15.90 4.15
C TYR A 48 -2.22 17.05 4.39
N SER A 49 -2.64 18.30 4.19
CA SER A 49 -1.77 19.45 4.41
C SER A 49 -1.44 19.64 5.89
N VAL A 50 -2.40 19.38 6.79
CA VAL A 50 -2.19 19.42 8.25
C VAL A 50 -1.26 18.28 8.69
N GLU A 51 -1.47 17.07 8.18
CA GLU A 51 -0.60 15.93 8.47
C GLU A 51 0.83 16.14 7.99
N ALA A 52 1.01 16.69 6.77
CA ALA A 52 2.33 17.05 6.25
C ALA A 52 3.06 18.06 7.13
N ALA A 53 2.36 19.11 7.60
CA ALA A 53 2.93 20.10 8.49
C ALA A 53 3.28 19.54 9.89
N THR A 54 2.54 18.53 10.35
CA THR A 54 2.84 17.81 11.60
C THR A 54 4.10 16.95 11.44
N LEU A 55 4.28 16.32 10.26
CA LEU A 55 5.50 15.55 9.93
C LEU A 55 6.75 16.43 9.88
N GLU A 56 6.64 17.64 9.32
CA GLU A 56 7.75 18.60 9.31
C GLU A 56 8.23 18.94 10.72
N ARG A 57 7.33 18.84 11.72
CA ARG A 57 7.66 18.99 13.15
C ARG A 57 8.22 17.71 13.79
N GLY A 58 8.35 16.61 13.05
CA GLY A 58 8.99 15.37 13.50
C GLY A 58 8.18 14.50 14.46
N ASP A 59 6.87 14.76 14.62
CA ASP A 59 6.02 14.06 15.59
C ASP A 59 5.09 12.99 14.98
N ALA A 60 4.80 13.04 13.68
CA ALA A 60 3.94 12.07 13.01
C ALA A 60 4.74 11.01 12.24
N LEU A 61 4.27 9.74 12.29
CA LEU A 61 4.91 8.61 11.61
C LEU A 61 4.64 8.57 10.11
N SER A 62 3.50 9.06 9.66
CA SER A 62 3.14 8.89 8.27
C SER A 62 2.23 9.97 7.76
N VAL A 63 2.53 10.44 6.55
CA VAL A 63 1.53 11.00 5.65
C VAL A 63 1.00 9.83 4.83
N HIS A 64 -0.22 9.40 5.09
CA HIS A 64 -0.88 8.43 4.22
C HIS A 64 -1.49 9.21 3.06
N HIS A 65 -0.89 9.09 1.91
CA HIS A 65 -1.49 9.58 0.68
C HIS A 65 -2.61 8.64 0.28
N TYR A 66 -3.72 9.24 -0.14
CA TYR A 66 -4.77 8.50 -0.82
C TYR A 66 -4.15 7.76 -2.03
N GLU A 67 -4.36 6.46 -2.06
CA GLU A 67 -4.14 5.62 -3.23
C GLU A 67 -5.47 4.96 -3.58
N PRO A 68 -5.88 4.94 -4.86
CA PRO A 68 -7.10 4.25 -5.24
C PRO A 68 -7.07 2.82 -4.73
N THR A 69 -8.15 2.39 -4.10
CA THR A 69 -8.29 0.98 -3.75
C THR A 69 -8.40 0.14 -5.02
N PRO A 70 -8.09 -1.16 -4.98
CA PRO A 70 -8.30 -2.03 -6.13
C PRO A 70 -9.72 -1.95 -6.69
N LEU A 71 -10.73 -1.93 -5.82
CA LEU A 71 -12.14 -1.82 -6.22
C LEU A 71 -12.44 -0.52 -6.96
N GLU A 72 -11.96 0.63 -6.46
CA GLU A 72 -12.09 1.91 -7.16
C GLU A 72 -11.42 1.88 -8.55
N SER A 73 -10.35 1.11 -8.71
CA SER A 73 -9.66 0.95 -9.99
C SER A 73 -10.45 0.13 -11.01
N PHE A 74 -11.34 -0.76 -10.55
CA PHE A 74 -12.22 -1.56 -11.39
C PHE A 74 -13.57 -0.87 -11.69
N SER A 75 -13.89 0.23 -11.02
CA SER A 75 -15.15 0.94 -11.18
C SER A 75 -15.33 1.48 -12.61
N GLY A 76 -16.53 1.34 -13.15
CA GLY A 76 -16.90 1.79 -14.50
C GLY A 76 -16.24 1.01 -15.64
N LEU A 77 -15.65 -0.16 -15.37
CA LEU A 77 -15.06 -1.03 -16.38
C LEU A 77 -16.06 -2.08 -16.87
N THR A 78 -15.96 -2.40 -18.15
CA THR A 78 -16.65 -3.55 -18.75
C THR A 78 -15.67 -4.69 -18.90
N PHE A 79 -16.09 -5.90 -18.57
CA PHE A 79 -15.25 -7.08 -18.51
C PHE A 79 -15.65 -8.07 -19.63
N PRO A 80 -15.04 -7.99 -20.83
CA PRO A 80 -15.32 -8.95 -21.90
C PRO A 80 -14.80 -10.34 -21.52
N VAL A 81 -15.61 -11.36 -21.81
CA VAL A 81 -15.28 -12.77 -21.51
C VAL A 81 -14.42 -13.38 -22.63
N ASP A 82 -13.28 -13.98 -22.30
CA ASP A 82 -12.58 -14.88 -23.19
C ASP A 82 -13.18 -16.30 -23.03
N PRO A 83 -13.67 -16.95 -24.12
CA PRO A 83 -14.21 -18.29 -24.05
C PRO A 83 -13.26 -19.32 -23.41
N ARG A 84 -11.96 -19.17 -23.61
CA ARG A 84 -10.93 -20.06 -23.01
C ARG A 84 -10.87 -19.89 -21.50
N THR A 85 -11.04 -18.68 -21.00
CA THR A 85 -11.12 -18.42 -19.55
C THR A 85 -12.36 -19.10 -18.97
N LYS A 86 -13.51 -18.97 -19.64
CA LYS A 86 -14.76 -19.62 -19.21
C LYS A 86 -14.65 -21.14 -19.14
N GLU A 87 -14.11 -21.78 -20.17
CA GLU A 87 -13.86 -23.24 -20.17
C GLU A 87 -12.95 -23.66 -19.02
N ARG A 88 -11.89 -22.92 -18.76
CA ARG A 88 -10.95 -23.17 -17.66
C ARG A 88 -11.63 -23.07 -16.30
N VAL A 89 -12.37 -22.01 -16.04
CA VAL A 89 -13.11 -21.83 -14.79
C VAL A 89 -14.09 -22.97 -14.55
N GLN A 90 -14.81 -23.39 -15.59
CA GLN A 90 -15.74 -24.54 -15.50
C GLN A 90 -15.03 -25.85 -15.16
N GLN A 91 -13.82 -26.08 -15.68
CA GLN A 91 -13.00 -27.24 -15.33
C GLN A 91 -12.50 -27.17 -13.90
N GLU A 92 -12.01 -26.01 -13.46
CA GLU A 92 -11.50 -25.80 -12.10
C GLU A 92 -12.58 -25.99 -11.03
N LEU A 93 -13.80 -25.49 -11.29
CA LEU A 93 -14.93 -25.65 -10.37
C LEU A 93 -15.29 -27.10 -10.06
N GLN A 94 -14.86 -28.07 -10.87
CA GLN A 94 -15.07 -29.49 -10.60
C GLN A 94 -14.11 -30.06 -9.53
N SER A 95 -12.99 -29.39 -9.28
CA SER A 95 -11.93 -29.90 -8.41
C SER A 95 -11.50 -28.91 -7.31
N VAL A 96 -11.79 -27.62 -7.47
CA VAL A 96 -11.40 -26.59 -6.50
C VAL A 96 -12.14 -26.79 -5.18
N HIS A 97 -11.37 -26.78 -4.08
CA HIS A 97 -11.96 -26.78 -2.75
C HIS A 97 -12.22 -25.35 -2.27
N SER A 98 -13.45 -25.08 -1.87
CA SER A 98 -13.87 -23.77 -1.34
C SER A 98 -14.92 -23.97 -0.25
N ASP A 99 -14.89 -23.15 0.79
CA ASP A 99 -15.91 -23.09 1.83
C ASP A 99 -16.98 -22.01 1.54
N LEU A 100 -16.87 -21.37 0.37
CA LEU A 100 -17.89 -20.49 -0.22
C LEU A 100 -18.34 -21.04 -1.58
N PRO A 101 -19.59 -20.75 -2.01
CA PRO A 101 -20.03 -21.12 -3.34
C PRO A 101 -19.24 -20.32 -4.40
N LEU A 102 -18.40 -21.03 -5.18
CA LEU A 102 -17.76 -20.46 -6.35
C LEU A 102 -18.64 -20.67 -7.58
N VAL A 103 -18.77 -19.67 -8.42
CA VAL A 103 -19.61 -19.72 -9.61
C VAL A 103 -18.86 -19.21 -10.84
N SER A 104 -19.18 -19.77 -12.01
CA SER A 104 -18.79 -19.26 -13.32
C SER A 104 -20.00 -18.61 -13.96
N ASN A 105 -19.85 -17.35 -14.29
CA ASN A 105 -20.79 -16.60 -15.13
C ASN A 105 -20.03 -15.49 -15.85
N ASP A 106 -20.67 -14.83 -16.80
CA ASP A 106 -19.99 -13.85 -17.65
C ASP A 106 -19.38 -12.67 -16.85
N ALA A 107 -19.93 -12.33 -15.68
CA ALA A 107 -19.36 -11.29 -14.84
C ALA A 107 -18.04 -11.74 -14.19
N VAL A 108 -18.01 -12.93 -13.60
CA VAL A 108 -16.81 -13.50 -12.96
C VAL A 108 -15.72 -13.80 -14.00
N ASP A 109 -16.10 -14.48 -15.09
CA ASP A 109 -15.18 -14.92 -16.14
C ASP A 109 -14.57 -13.73 -16.88
N GLY A 110 -15.36 -12.64 -17.04
CA GLY A 110 -14.87 -11.38 -17.60
C GLY A 110 -13.87 -10.67 -16.70
N VAL A 111 -14.11 -10.65 -15.37
CA VAL A 111 -13.15 -10.08 -14.41
C VAL A 111 -11.84 -10.89 -14.41
N ILE A 112 -11.90 -12.22 -14.46
CA ILE A 112 -10.70 -13.05 -14.57
C ILE A 112 -9.92 -12.70 -15.84
N THR A 113 -10.62 -12.61 -16.99
CA THR A 113 -10.01 -12.21 -18.26
C THR A 113 -9.33 -10.84 -18.16
N TYR A 114 -9.98 -9.89 -17.49
CA TYR A 114 -9.41 -8.56 -17.25
C TYR A 114 -8.17 -8.60 -16.36
N MET A 115 -8.24 -9.34 -15.26
CA MET A 115 -7.10 -9.50 -14.33
C MET A 115 -5.89 -10.13 -15.00
N GLN A 116 -6.09 -11.12 -15.86
CA GLN A 116 -5.01 -11.76 -16.62
C GLN A 116 -4.32 -10.80 -17.61
N ASN A 117 -5.07 -9.91 -18.25
CA ASN A 117 -4.58 -9.09 -19.36
C ASN A 117 -4.23 -7.65 -18.96
N HIS A 118 -4.91 -7.09 -17.95
CA HIS A 118 -4.85 -5.66 -17.64
C HIS A 118 -4.53 -5.32 -16.18
N ALA A 119 -4.72 -6.28 -15.26
CA ALA A 119 -4.49 -6.04 -13.82
C ALA A 119 -3.55 -7.09 -13.19
N ARG A 120 -2.55 -7.55 -13.96
CA ARG A 120 -1.57 -8.55 -13.48
C ARG A 120 -0.86 -8.11 -12.21
N GLY A 121 -0.41 -6.85 -12.16
CA GLY A 121 0.26 -6.30 -10.98
C GLY A 121 -0.59 -6.34 -9.72
N PHE A 122 -1.89 -6.12 -9.83
CA PHE A 122 -2.83 -6.30 -8.72
C PHE A 122 -2.85 -7.75 -8.22
N VAL A 123 -3.03 -8.72 -9.14
CA VAL A 123 -3.04 -10.15 -8.78
C VAL A 123 -1.73 -10.57 -8.12
N GLU A 124 -0.60 -10.16 -8.68
CA GLU A 124 0.73 -10.47 -8.13
C GLU A 124 0.90 -9.87 -6.72
N HIS A 125 0.37 -8.68 -6.48
CA HIS A 125 0.37 -8.04 -5.16
C HIS A 125 -0.50 -8.81 -4.15
N VAL A 126 -1.69 -9.23 -4.58
CA VAL A 126 -2.59 -10.09 -3.80
C VAL A 126 -1.92 -11.40 -3.41
N LEU A 127 -1.26 -12.07 -4.35
CA LEU A 127 -0.58 -13.34 -4.08
C LEU A 127 0.56 -13.19 -3.06
N ARG A 128 1.34 -12.11 -3.16
CA ARG A 128 2.38 -11.78 -2.18
C ARG A 128 1.78 -11.45 -0.81
N GLY A 129 0.85 -10.51 -0.75
CA GLY A 129 0.24 -10.06 0.50
C GLY A 129 -0.51 -11.17 1.25
N LYS A 130 -1.13 -12.10 0.51
CA LYS A 130 -1.70 -13.31 1.10
C LYS A 130 -0.65 -14.15 1.83
N GLY A 131 0.58 -14.20 1.33
CA GLY A 131 1.69 -14.85 2.03
C GLY A 131 1.95 -14.20 3.38
N THR A 132 2.04 -12.87 3.41
CA THR A 132 2.34 -12.12 4.65
C THR A 132 1.21 -12.20 5.66
N TYR A 133 -0.03 -11.93 5.27
CA TYR A 133 -1.14 -11.75 6.22
C TYR A 133 -2.11 -12.93 6.29
N GLY A 134 -1.92 -13.94 5.45
CA GLY A 134 -2.86 -15.05 5.31
C GLY A 134 -3.12 -15.81 6.61
N GLU A 135 -2.08 -16.09 7.40
CA GLU A 135 -2.24 -16.81 8.68
C GLU A 135 -3.01 -15.99 9.71
N VAL A 136 -2.65 -14.70 9.85
CA VAL A 136 -3.33 -13.77 10.79
C VAL A 136 -4.82 -13.66 10.47
N ILE A 137 -5.15 -13.52 9.20
CA ILE A 137 -6.54 -13.40 8.75
C ILE A 137 -7.27 -14.72 8.92
N SER A 138 -6.66 -15.84 8.51
CA SER A 138 -7.25 -17.17 8.64
C SER A 138 -7.53 -17.55 10.09
N GLU A 139 -6.67 -17.17 11.01
CA GLU A 139 -6.91 -17.37 12.44
C GLU A 139 -8.12 -16.58 12.92
N ALA A 140 -8.23 -15.30 12.55
CA ALA A 140 -9.36 -14.46 12.92
C ALA A 140 -10.69 -15.00 12.38
N LEU A 141 -10.73 -15.43 11.11
CA LEU A 141 -11.92 -16.02 10.48
C LEU A 141 -12.32 -17.33 11.17
N ARG A 142 -11.35 -18.22 11.46
CA ARG A 142 -11.59 -19.48 12.19
C ARG A 142 -12.19 -19.24 13.56
N ASN A 143 -11.65 -18.27 14.30
CA ASN A 143 -12.10 -17.96 15.66
C ASN A 143 -13.57 -17.50 15.70
N GLN A 144 -14.07 -16.90 14.61
CA GLN A 144 -15.47 -16.51 14.47
C GLN A 144 -16.34 -17.57 13.77
N GLY A 145 -15.74 -18.64 13.26
CA GLY A 145 -16.45 -19.71 12.56
C GLY A 145 -17.06 -19.24 11.23
N VAL A 146 -16.39 -18.35 10.53
CA VAL A 146 -16.78 -17.88 9.19
C VAL A 146 -15.85 -18.49 8.12
N PRO A 147 -16.29 -18.58 6.86
CA PRO A 147 -15.51 -19.17 5.78
C PRO A 147 -14.11 -18.55 5.62
N GLN A 148 -13.12 -19.41 5.39
CA GLN A 148 -11.73 -18.98 5.22
C GLN A 148 -11.50 -18.21 3.91
N ASP A 149 -12.28 -18.54 2.89
CA ASP A 149 -12.19 -17.87 1.59
C ASP A 149 -12.60 -16.38 1.64
N LEU A 150 -13.24 -15.93 2.75
CA LEU A 150 -13.50 -14.49 2.98
C LEU A 150 -12.21 -13.65 3.10
N ILE A 151 -11.04 -14.29 3.23
CA ILE A 151 -9.74 -13.62 3.11
C ILE A 151 -9.63 -12.82 1.80
N TYR A 152 -10.27 -13.24 0.73
CA TYR A 152 -10.21 -12.54 -0.56
C TYR A 152 -10.99 -11.23 -0.60
N LEU A 153 -11.81 -10.92 0.43
CA LEU A 153 -12.35 -9.57 0.62
C LEU A 153 -11.22 -8.57 0.89
N ALA A 154 -10.31 -8.91 1.82
CA ALA A 154 -9.14 -8.07 2.11
C ALA A 154 -8.24 -7.86 0.86
N ALA A 155 -8.22 -8.84 -0.05
CA ALA A 155 -7.55 -8.70 -1.34
C ALA A 155 -8.23 -7.65 -2.24
N GLY A 156 -9.55 -7.68 -2.34
CA GLY A 156 -10.34 -6.70 -3.09
C GLY A 156 -10.25 -5.30 -2.49
N GLU A 157 -10.37 -5.20 -1.16
CA GLU A 157 -10.39 -3.94 -0.43
C GLU A 157 -9.06 -3.15 -0.53
N SER A 158 -7.93 -3.83 -0.36
CA SER A 158 -6.64 -3.13 -0.27
C SER A 158 -5.46 -3.88 -0.88
N ALA A 159 -5.65 -5.04 -1.49
CA ALA A 159 -4.58 -5.98 -1.82
C ALA A 159 -3.68 -6.30 -0.61
N PHE A 160 -4.29 -6.45 0.57
CA PHE A 160 -3.62 -6.68 1.86
C PHE A 160 -2.72 -5.53 2.34
N ASN A 161 -2.96 -4.29 1.92
CA ASN A 161 -2.16 -3.15 2.35
C ASN A 161 -2.71 -2.53 3.66
N PRO A 162 -2.00 -2.64 4.80
CA PRO A 162 -2.44 -2.06 6.08
C PRO A 162 -2.42 -0.53 6.09
N PHE A 163 -1.72 0.09 5.14
CA PHE A 163 -1.61 1.54 5.00
C PHE A 163 -2.59 2.14 3.99
N ALA A 164 -3.42 1.31 3.34
CA ALA A 164 -4.39 1.79 2.36
C ALA A 164 -5.39 2.77 2.98
N VAL A 165 -5.71 3.82 2.23
CA VAL A 165 -6.73 4.82 2.58
C VAL A 165 -7.53 5.14 1.34
N SER A 166 -8.84 4.86 1.35
CA SER A 166 -9.75 5.16 0.24
C SER A 166 -10.18 6.64 0.23
N LYS A 167 -10.86 7.07 -0.84
CA LYS A 167 -11.50 8.39 -0.89
C LYS A 167 -12.49 8.60 0.25
N ALA A 168 -13.23 7.55 0.59
CA ALA A 168 -14.20 7.56 1.69
C ALA A 168 -13.53 7.45 3.07
N GLN A 169 -12.19 7.61 3.17
CA GLN A 169 -11.43 7.50 4.42
C GLN A 169 -11.59 6.14 5.12
N CYS A 170 -11.94 5.12 4.35
CA CYS A 170 -11.81 3.74 4.81
C CYS A 170 -10.33 3.36 4.86
N VAL A 171 -9.92 2.60 5.87
CA VAL A 171 -8.51 2.42 6.20
C VAL A 171 -8.15 0.96 6.45
N GLY A 172 -6.94 0.60 6.03
CA GLY A 172 -6.29 -0.65 6.37
C GLY A 172 -6.63 -1.81 5.44
N ILE A 173 -6.23 -3.01 5.85
CA ILE A 173 -6.40 -4.25 5.06
C ILE A 173 -7.88 -4.48 4.70
N TRP A 174 -8.79 -4.14 5.61
CA TRP A 174 -10.22 -4.39 5.54
C TRP A 174 -11.05 -3.16 5.17
N GLN A 175 -10.41 -2.03 4.90
CA GLN A 175 -11.06 -0.77 4.55
C GLN A 175 -12.23 -0.37 5.47
N PHE A 176 -12.00 -0.46 6.78
CA PHE A 176 -13.00 -0.01 7.74
C PHE A 176 -13.22 1.50 7.68
N SER A 177 -14.47 1.92 7.62
CA SER A 177 -14.85 3.29 7.98
C SER A 177 -14.61 3.52 9.49
N GLN A 178 -14.51 4.76 9.92
CA GLN A 178 -14.34 5.05 11.34
C GLN A 178 -15.55 4.57 12.15
N GLY A 179 -16.77 4.79 11.65
CA GLY A 179 -17.99 4.38 12.33
C GLY A 179 -18.06 2.87 12.50
N THR A 180 -17.94 2.12 11.41
CA THR A 180 -17.97 0.64 11.46
C THR A 180 -16.83 0.10 12.31
N GLY A 181 -15.61 0.61 12.16
CA GLY A 181 -14.47 0.18 12.99
C GLY A 181 -14.71 0.37 14.47
N SER A 182 -15.30 1.51 14.87
CA SER A 182 -15.62 1.78 16.28
C SER A 182 -16.66 0.83 16.85
N LEU A 183 -17.65 0.40 16.06
CA LEU A 183 -18.66 -0.60 16.47
C LEU A 183 -18.01 -1.95 16.83
N TYR A 184 -16.90 -2.29 16.16
CA TYR A 184 -16.15 -3.52 16.41
C TYR A 184 -14.89 -3.31 17.26
N GLY A 185 -14.83 -2.19 18.00
CA GLY A 185 -13.80 -1.93 19.03
C GLY A 185 -12.46 -1.42 18.48
N LEU A 186 -12.38 -1.05 17.20
CA LEU A 186 -11.18 -0.46 16.64
C LEU A 186 -11.05 1.00 17.08
N LYS A 187 -10.02 1.30 17.84
CA LYS A 187 -9.75 2.65 18.34
C LYS A 187 -9.11 3.50 17.23
N LYS A 188 -9.51 4.77 17.19
CA LYS A 188 -8.79 5.80 16.47
C LYS A 188 -8.61 6.99 17.39
N ASP A 189 -7.38 7.35 17.67
CA ASP A 189 -7.02 8.55 18.42
C ASP A 189 -5.74 9.17 17.84
N ARG A 190 -5.17 10.17 18.52
CA ARG A 190 -3.93 10.82 18.10
C ARG A 190 -2.68 9.92 18.10
N TRP A 191 -2.76 8.74 18.70
CA TRP A 191 -1.63 7.81 18.84
C TRP A 191 -1.76 6.63 17.91
N VAL A 192 -2.97 6.09 17.78
CA VAL A 192 -3.23 4.85 17.05
C VAL A 192 -4.46 4.97 16.15
N ASP A 193 -4.42 4.22 15.06
CA ASP A 193 -5.57 3.87 14.24
C ASP A 193 -5.59 2.34 14.08
N ASP A 194 -6.38 1.66 14.92
CA ASP A 194 -6.44 0.19 14.97
C ASP A 194 -7.00 -0.44 13.69
N ARG A 195 -7.62 0.33 12.79
CA ARG A 195 -8.07 -0.15 11.48
C ARG A 195 -6.90 -0.60 10.60
N ARG A 196 -5.69 -0.10 10.88
CA ARG A 196 -4.44 -0.47 10.20
C ARG A 196 -3.77 -1.69 10.83
N ASP A 197 -4.10 -2.02 12.06
CA ASP A 197 -3.54 -3.18 12.76
C ASP A 197 -4.05 -4.48 12.12
N PRO A 198 -3.19 -5.32 11.52
CA PRO A 198 -3.64 -6.54 10.85
C PRO A 198 -4.37 -7.52 11.78
N PHE A 199 -3.95 -7.60 13.03
CA PHE A 199 -4.53 -8.52 14.02
C PHE A 199 -5.90 -8.04 14.49
N LYS A 200 -5.97 -6.79 14.94
CA LYS A 200 -7.21 -6.21 15.47
C LYS A 200 -8.27 -6.04 14.37
N SER A 201 -7.87 -5.51 13.21
CA SER A 201 -8.82 -5.29 12.11
C SER A 201 -9.34 -6.59 11.53
N SER A 202 -8.51 -7.67 11.48
CA SER A 202 -8.99 -8.97 11.03
C SER A 202 -9.98 -9.61 12.01
N ALA A 203 -9.74 -9.47 13.32
CA ALA A 203 -10.71 -9.92 14.33
C ALA A 203 -12.03 -9.16 14.22
N ALA A 204 -11.98 -7.84 14.03
CA ALA A 204 -13.15 -6.99 13.82
C ALA A 204 -13.91 -7.35 12.54
N ALA A 205 -13.18 -7.58 11.42
CA ALA A 205 -13.79 -7.96 10.15
C ALA A 205 -14.50 -9.31 10.22
N ALA A 206 -13.86 -10.31 10.86
CA ALA A 206 -14.47 -11.62 11.05
C ALA A 206 -15.77 -11.52 11.87
N HIS A 207 -15.80 -10.69 12.91
CA HIS A 207 -17.01 -10.42 13.68
C HIS A 207 -18.08 -9.72 12.84
N HIS A 208 -17.72 -8.66 12.11
CA HIS A 208 -18.64 -7.94 11.23
C HIS A 208 -19.26 -8.86 10.17
N LEU A 209 -18.45 -9.69 9.51
CA LEU A 209 -18.92 -10.68 8.53
C LEU A 209 -19.88 -11.70 9.14
N LYS A 210 -19.64 -12.11 10.39
CA LYS A 210 -20.57 -12.98 11.14
C LYS A 210 -21.92 -12.32 11.40
N ASP A 211 -21.91 -11.05 11.79
CA ASP A 211 -23.13 -10.29 12.05
C ASP A 211 -23.94 -10.08 10.75
N LEU A 212 -23.26 -9.74 9.65
CA LEU A 212 -23.89 -9.63 8.34
C LEU A 212 -24.49 -10.97 7.89
N TYR A 213 -23.79 -12.09 8.12
CA TYR A 213 -24.34 -13.41 7.80
C TYR A 213 -25.58 -13.75 8.65
N THR A 214 -25.59 -13.34 9.91
CA THR A 214 -26.76 -13.52 10.77
C THR A 214 -27.97 -12.73 10.25
N ALA A 215 -27.73 -11.57 9.62
CA ALA A 215 -28.79 -10.74 9.05
C ALA A 215 -29.29 -11.25 7.69
N PHE A 216 -28.41 -11.71 6.80
CA PHE A 216 -28.77 -12.01 5.41
C PHE A 216 -28.83 -13.50 5.08
N GLY A 217 -28.09 -14.36 5.79
CA GLY A 217 -28.08 -15.81 5.59
C GLY A 217 -27.45 -16.30 4.28
N ASP A 218 -26.96 -15.39 3.43
CA ASP A 218 -26.35 -15.66 2.13
C ASP A 218 -25.03 -14.89 1.99
N TRP A 219 -23.93 -15.57 1.63
CA TRP A 219 -22.61 -14.97 1.57
C TRP A 219 -22.45 -13.93 0.46
N PHE A 220 -23.15 -14.05 -0.65
CA PHE A 220 -23.07 -13.03 -1.70
C PHE A 220 -23.80 -11.74 -1.28
N LEU A 221 -24.92 -11.86 -0.56
CA LEU A 221 -25.59 -10.72 0.05
C LEU A 221 -24.74 -10.11 1.18
N VAL A 222 -24.01 -10.93 1.95
CA VAL A 222 -23.04 -10.47 2.97
C VAL A 222 -21.94 -9.63 2.33
N MET A 223 -21.36 -10.11 1.23
CA MET A 223 -20.32 -9.36 0.50
C MET A 223 -20.87 -8.03 -0.04
N ALA A 224 -22.07 -8.04 -0.62
CA ALA A 224 -22.71 -6.81 -1.08
C ALA A 224 -23.00 -5.84 0.07
N ALA A 225 -23.40 -6.36 1.24
CA ALA A 225 -23.66 -5.55 2.43
C ALA A 225 -22.39 -5.05 3.11
N TYR A 226 -21.28 -5.76 2.96
CA TYR A 226 -19.96 -5.30 3.42
C TYR A 226 -19.51 -4.06 2.64
N ASP A 227 -19.68 -4.07 1.33
CA ASP A 227 -19.32 -2.99 0.40
C ASP A 227 -20.23 -1.77 0.55
N SER A 228 -21.54 -1.93 0.32
CA SER A 228 -22.47 -0.81 0.23
C SER A 228 -23.23 -0.51 1.53
N GLY A 229 -22.98 -1.28 2.58
CA GLY A 229 -23.70 -1.22 3.84
C GLY A 229 -24.99 -2.05 3.85
N PRO A 230 -25.35 -2.61 5.04
CA PRO A 230 -26.49 -3.54 5.15
C PRO A 230 -27.83 -2.92 4.79
N LEU A 231 -28.04 -1.64 5.07
CA LEU A 231 -29.30 -0.95 4.75
C LEU A 231 -29.54 -0.82 3.25
N THR A 232 -28.48 -0.65 2.45
CA THR A 232 -28.58 -0.58 0.99
C THR A 232 -29.11 -1.89 0.42
N VAL A 233 -28.52 -3.01 0.84
CA VAL A 233 -28.93 -4.35 0.40
C VAL A 233 -30.34 -4.68 0.89
N GLN A 234 -30.67 -4.37 2.15
CA GLN A 234 -31.99 -4.57 2.71
C GLN A 234 -33.06 -3.81 1.92
N ARG A 235 -32.84 -2.52 1.62
CA ARG A 235 -33.77 -1.71 0.81
C ARG A 235 -33.93 -2.27 -0.61
N ALA A 236 -32.87 -2.79 -1.21
CA ALA A 236 -32.94 -3.43 -2.53
C ALA A 236 -33.83 -4.69 -2.48
N ILE A 237 -33.67 -5.54 -1.46
CA ILE A 237 -34.50 -6.73 -1.23
C ILE A 237 -35.99 -6.34 -1.00
N GLU A 238 -36.24 -5.37 -0.11
CA GLU A 238 -37.61 -4.91 0.19
C GLU A 238 -38.32 -4.32 -1.04
N LYS A 239 -37.57 -3.56 -1.84
CA LYS A 239 -38.13 -2.92 -3.06
C LYS A 239 -38.42 -3.90 -4.17
N THR A 240 -37.62 -4.94 -4.33
CA THR A 240 -37.69 -5.86 -5.47
C THR A 240 -38.35 -7.19 -5.14
N GLY A 241 -38.32 -7.60 -3.86
CA GLY A 241 -38.74 -8.91 -3.39
C GLY A 241 -37.71 -10.02 -3.62
N TYR A 242 -36.56 -9.73 -4.17
CA TYR A 242 -35.47 -10.70 -4.40
C TYR A 242 -34.46 -10.66 -3.26
N ALA A 243 -34.26 -11.76 -2.55
CA ALA A 243 -33.18 -11.97 -1.59
C ALA A 243 -32.07 -12.84 -2.23
N ASP A 244 -31.64 -12.48 -3.42
CA ASP A 244 -30.59 -13.13 -4.22
C ASP A 244 -29.72 -12.07 -4.88
N TYR A 245 -28.39 -12.13 -4.62
CA TYR A 245 -27.45 -11.14 -5.16
C TYR A 245 -27.45 -11.10 -6.69
N TRP A 246 -27.48 -12.27 -7.36
CA TRP A 246 -27.39 -12.32 -8.82
C TRP A 246 -28.66 -11.77 -9.51
N GLU A 247 -29.82 -11.98 -8.90
CA GLU A 247 -31.07 -11.36 -9.38
C GLU A 247 -31.09 -9.85 -9.12
N LEU A 248 -30.63 -9.37 -7.94
CA LEU A 248 -30.49 -7.94 -7.65
C LEU A 248 -29.52 -7.26 -8.63
N ARG A 249 -28.36 -7.89 -8.90
CA ARG A 249 -27.38 -7.43 -9.88
C ARG A 249 -27.98 -7.34 -11.30
N LYS A 250 -28.66 -8.38 -11.71
CA LYS A 250 -29.26 -8.49 -13.05
C LYS A 250 -30.28 -7.40 -13.38
N ILE A 251 -31.02 -6.94 -12.38
CA ILE A 251 -32.00 -5.87 -12.52
C ILE A 251 -31.48 -4.49 -12.12
N HIS A 252 -30.19 -4.37 -11.88
CA HIS A 252 -29.51 -3.13 -11.46
C HIS A 252 -30.14 -2.49 -10.21
N ALA A 253 -30.42 -3.30 -9.20
CA ALA A 253 -31.00 -2.86 -7.93
C ALA A 253 -29.96 -2.45 -6.88
N LEU A 254 -28.68 -2.71 -7.14
CA LEU A 254 -27.53 -2.37 -6.29
C LEU A 254 -26.71 -1.25 -6.93
N PRO A 255 -25.89 -0.52 -6.16
CA PRO A 255 -24.89 0.38 -6.72
C PRO A 255 -23.93 -0.35 -7.69
N GLU A 256 -23.45 0.31 -8.73
CA GLU A 256 -22.60 -0.29 -9.76
C GLU A 256 -21.32 -0.91 -9.17
N GLU A 257 -20.71 -0.27 -8.16
CA GLU A 257 -19.57 -0.81 -7.43
C GLU A 257 -19.91 -2.14 -6.77
N THR A 258 -21.05 -2.20 -6.07
CA THR A 258 -21.55 -3.40 -5.39
C THR A 258 -21.91 -4.52 -6.39
N GLU A 259 -22.42 -4.17 -7.58
CA GLU A 259 -22.69 -5.15 -8.65
C GLU A 259 -21.43 -5.83 -9.18
N ASN A 260 -20.27 -5.17 -9.07
CA ASN A 260 -18.98 -5.71 -9.49
C ASN A 260 -18.17 -6.31 -8.34
N TYR A 261 -18.53 -6.01 -7.09
CA TYR A 261 -17.79 -6.43 -5.90
C TYR A 261 -17.69 -7.97 -5.78
N VAL A 262 -18.81 -8.67 -5.83
CA VAL A 262 -18.83 -10.14 -5.74
C VAL A 262 -18.12 -10.81 -6.93
N PRO A 263 -18.33 -10.40 -8.19
CA PRO A 263 -17.52 -10.90 -9.30
C PRO A 263 -16.01 -10.72 -9.12
N ILE A 264 -15.55 -9.57 -8.62
CA ILE A 264 -14.13 -9.29 -8.35
C ILE A 264 -13.61 -10.21 -7.25
N PHE A 265 -14.37 -10.38 -6.18
CA PHE A 265 -14.03 -11.31 -5.10
C PHE A 265 -13.87 -12.74 -5.63
N LEU A 266 -14.86 -13.26 -6.36
CA LEU A 266 -14.85 -14.62 -6.89
C LEU A 266 -13.72 -14.85 -7.88
N ALA A 267 -13.48 -13.90 -8.77
CA ALA A 267 -12.36 -13.94 -9.71
C ALA A 267 -11.00 -13.98 -8.97
N THR A 268 -10.84 -13.15 -7.94
CA THR A 268 -9.63 -13.12 -7.12
C THR A 268 -9.44 -14.44 -6.37
N ALA A 269 -10.52 -14.99 -5.81
CA ALA A 269 -10.49 -16.29 -5.10
C ALA A 269 -10.08 -17.44 -6.04
N LEU A 270 -10.69 -17.53 -7.21
CA LEU A 270 -10.35 -18.54 -8.21
C LEU A 270 -8.88 -18.46 -8.63
N ILE A 271 -8.42 -17.27 -9.04
CA ILE A 271 -7.02 -17.09 -9.44
C ILE A 271 -6.06 -17.42 -8.29
N ALA A 272 -6.38 -17.01 -7.06
CA ALA A 272 -5.49 -17.22 -5.92
C ALA A 272 -5.48 -18.66 -5.38
N LYS A 273 -6.44 -19.50 -5.76
CA LYS A 273 -6.45 -20.94 -5.45
C LYS A 273 -5.57 -21.76 -6.41
N ASP A 274 -5.51 -21.41 -7.69
CA ASP A 274 -4.58 -21.99 -8.66
C ASP A 274 -3.97 -20.90 -9.56
N PRO A 275 -3.02 -20.09 -9.06
CA PRO A 275 -2.45 -18.98 -9.82
C PRO A 275 -1.81 -19.44 -11.14
N LYS A 276 -1.20 -20.63 -11.17
CA LYS A 276 -0.50 -21.15 -12.35
C LYS A 276 -1.45 -21.45 -13.49
N ALA A 277 -2.64 -21.95 -13.20
CA ALA A 277 -3.67 -22.18 -14.20
C ALA A 277 -4.08 -20.89 -14.93
N TYR A 278 -3.97 -19.75 -14.25
CA TYR A 278 -4.27 -18.42 -14.80
C TYR A 278 -3.04 -17.67 -15.31
N GLY A 279 -1.87 -18.30 -15.34
CA GLY A 279 -0.64 -17.73 -15.89
C GLY A 279 0.13 -16.82 -14.92
N PHE A 280 -0.05 -17.01 -13.61
CA PHE A 280 0.72 -16.34 -12.57
C PHE A 280 1.70 -17.29 -11.91
N ASP A 281 2.95 -16.87 -11.76
CA ASP A 281 4.02 -17.64 -11.08
C ASP A 281 4.67 -16.79 -9.97
N THR A 282 3.84 -16.05 -9.26
CA THR A 282 4.28 -15.18 -8.16
C THR A 282 4.44 -16.02 -6.90
N GLN A 283 5.61 -15.94 -6.28
CA GLN A 283 5.83 -16.55 -4.96
C GLN A 283 5.19 -15.68 -3.88
N PRO A 284 4.47 -16.29 -2.91
CA PRO A 284 3.97 -15.56 -1.75
C PRO A 284 5.12 -15.02 -0.90
N ASP A 285 4.94 -13.85 -0.32
CA ASP A 285 5.87 -13.31 0.66
C ASP A 285 5.86 -14.16 1.95
N PRO A 286 6.95 -14.15 2.76
CA PRO A 286 6.98 -14.87 4.02
C PRO A 286 5.85 -14.45 4.96
N PRO A 287 5.30 -15.36 5.78
CA PRO A 287 4.31 -15.02 6.80
C PRO A 287 4.81 -13.95 7.76
N LEU A 288 3.89 -13.10 8.21
CA LEU A 288 4.18 -12.10 9.22
C LEU A 288 4.61 -12.77 10.53
N ALA A 289 5.88 -12.66 10.84
CA ALA A 289 6.46 -13.20 12.06
C ALA A 289 6.88 -12.05 12.98
N VAL A 290 6.30 -11.97 14.16
CA VAL A 290 6.53 -10.90 15.13
C VAL A 290 6.77 -11.46 16.54
N ASP A 291 7.62 -10.77 17.28
CA ASP A 291 7.62 -10.85 18.75
C ASP A 291 6.72 -9.73 19.29
N GLU A 292 6.03 -9.99 20.37
CA GLU A 292 5.17 -9.02 21.03
C GLU A 292 5.74 -8.65 22.39
N VAL A 293 5.85 -7.35 22.65
CA VAL A 293 6.30 -6.81 23.93
C VAL A 293 5.30 -5.76 24.45
N LYS A 294 5.04 -5.81 25.75
CA LYS A 294 4.23 -4.77 26.41
C LYS A 294 5.11 -3.57 26.73
N VAL A 295 4.66 -2.40 26.31
CA VAL A 295 5.33 -1.14 26.59
C VAL A 295 4.50 -0.33 27.56
N ASP A 296 4.96 -0.23 28.80
CA ASP A 296 4.29 0.45 29.92
C ASP A 296 4.55 1.95 29.97
N THR A 297 5.54 2.39 29.24
CA THR A 297 5.98 3.79 29.21
C THR A 297 6.15 4.25 27.75
N PRO A 298 5.71 5.46 27.38
CA PRO A 298 5.92 5.97 26.04
C PRO A 298 7.37 5.81 25.58
N THR A 299 7.58 5.13 24.46
CA THR A 299 8.90 4.80 23.95
C THR A 299 9.00 5.14 22.47
N ASP A 300 10.06 5.83 22.08
CA ASP A 300 10.32 6.21 20.69
C ASP A 300 10.75 5.00 19.86
N LEU A 301 10.10 4.74 18.73
CA LEU A 301 10.41 3.61 17.83
C LEU A 301 11.85 3.64 17.32
N ARG A 302 12.43 4.82 17.17
CA ARG A 302 13.82 4.97 16.73
C ARG A 302 14.79 4.49 17.79
N LEU A 303 14.42 4.70 19.08
CA LEU A 303 15.15 4.12 20.20
C LEU A 303 15.02 2.60 20.19
N VAL A 304 13.80 2.08 20.02
CA VAL A 304 13.56 0.63 19.93
C VAL A 304 14.40 0.01 18.81
N ALA A 305 14.39 0.60 17.62
CA ALA A 305 15.15 0.15 16.47
C ALA A 305 16.67 0.03 16.77
N GLN A 306 17.22 1.03 17.46
CA GLN A 306 18.63 1.02 17.87
C GLN A 306 18.93 -0.04 18.93
N LEU A 307 17.99 -0.29 19.87
CA LEU A 307 18.17 -1.29 20.91
C LEU A 307 18.17 -2.73 20.40
N ILE A 308 17.49 -2.98 19.29
CA ILE A 308 17.39 -4.31 18.67
C ILE A 308 18.27 -4.45 17.41
N ASP A 309 19.02 -3.40 17.04
CA ASP A 309 19.87 -3.34 15.84
C ASP A 309 19.12 -3.66 14.54
N HIS A 310 17.95 -3.04 14.38
CA HIS A 310 17.10 -3.18 13.19
C HIS A 310 16.77 -1.81 12.56
N PRO A 311 16.44 -1.76 11.26
CA PRO A 311 15.91 -0.56 10.64
C PRO A 311 14.58 -0.13 11.29
N VAL A 312 14.40 1.16 11.51
CA VAL A 312 13.15 1.67 12.10
C VAL A 312 11.94 1.46 11.18
N GLU A 313 12.18 1.39 9.88
CA GLU A 313 11.19 1.10 8.85
C GLU A 313 10.50 -0.24 9.06
N ASP A 314 11.23 -1.23 9.54
CA ASP A 314 10.67 -2.55 9.82
C ASP A 314 9.72 -2.48 11.02
N LEU A 315 10.06 -1.69 12.06
CA LEU A 315 9.16 -1.44 13.17
C LEU A 315 7.90 -0.69 12.74
N VAL A 316 8.01 0.27 11.85
CA VAL A 316 6.86 0.99 11.28
C VAL A 316 5.93 0.04 10.52
N LYS A 317 6.50 -0.85 9.70
CA LYS A 317 5.72 -1.86 8.94
C LYS A 317 5.01 -2.85 9.87
N LEU A 318 5.65 -3.24 10.97
CA LEU A 318 5.08 -4.17 11.94
C LEU A 318 4.04 -3.52 12.86
N ASN A 319 4.04 -2.18 12.98
CA ASN A 319 3.13 -1.41 13.82
C ASN A 319 2.36 -0.35 13.01
N PRO A 320 1.61 -0.74 11.97
CA PRO A 320 0.98 0.22 11.07
C PRO A 320 -0.13 1.04 11.73
N SER A 321 -0.62 0.60 12.88
CA SER A 321 -1.60 1.35 13.69
C SER A 321 -1.02 2.60 14.34
N LEU A 322 0.29 2.66 14.59
CA LEU A 322 0.92 3.82 15.21
C LEU A 322 0.90 5.03 14.26
N GLN A 323 0.45 6.16 14.77
CA GLN A 323 0.42 7.43 14.05
C GLN A 323 1.59 8.36 14.42
N ARG A 324 2.35 7.99 15.46
CA ARG A 324 3.48 8.77 15.98
C ARG A 324 4.72 7.90 16.16
N TRP A 325 5.87 8.53 16.21
CA TRP A 325 7.13 7.85 16.50
C TRP A 325 7.18 7.27 17.91
N THR A 326 6.32 7.72 18.79
CA THR A 326 6.27 7.31 20.20
C THR A 326 5.06 6.42 20.44
N THR A 327 5.22 5.34 21.17
CA THR A 327 4.10 4.48 21.63
C THR A 327 3.13 5.28 22.48
N PRO A 328 1.85 4.87 22.57
CA PRO A 328 0.81 5.63 23.28
C PRO A 328 1.14 5.94 24.73
N GLY A 329 1.06 7.21 25.12
CA GLY A 329 1.20 7.63 26.50
C GLY A 329 -0.03 7.41 27.37
N ASN A 330 -1.17 7.10 26.75
CA ASN A 330 -2.45 6.84 27.39
C ASN A 330 -2.81 5.35 27.47
N ASP A 331 -1.92 4.47 27.02
CA ASP A 331 -2.11 3.01 27.09
C ASP A 331 -0.84 2.34 27.65
N PRO A 332 -0.79 2.12 28.96
CA PRO A 332 0.38 1.51 29.62
C PRO A 332 0.52 0.01 29.34
N SER A 333 -0.38 -0.57 28.56
CA SER A 333 -0.35 -1.97 28.16
C SER A 333 -0.27 -2.14 26.65
N PHE A 334 0.21 -1.11 25.93
CA PHE A 334 0.36 -1.16 24.49
C PHE A 334 1.27 -2.31 24.07
N ASN A 335 0.77 -3.15 23.18
CA ASN A 335 1.54 -4.23 22.57
C ASN A 335 2.29 -3.69 21.36
N LEU A 336 3.61 -3.67 21.46
CA LEU A 336 4.50 -3.30 20.37
C LEU A 336 4.99 -4.58 19.67
N HIS A 337 4.85 -4.62 18.36
CA HIS A 337 5.37 -5.70 17.53
C HIS A 337 6.82 -5.42 17.13
N LEU A 338 7.68 -6.39 17.37
CA LEU A 338 9.09 -6.38 17.02
C LEU A 338 9.38 -7.45 15.96
N PRO A 339 10.45 -7.33 15.19
CA PRO A 339 10.93 -8.43 14.35
C PRO A 339 11.13 -9.70 15.18
N ALA A 340 10.72 -10.85 14.64
CA ALA A 340 10.81 -12.12 15.34
C ALA A 340 12.24 -12.43 15.83
N GLY A 341 12.37 -12.89 17.06
CA GLY A 341 13.64 -13.21 17.71
C GLY A 341 14.33 -12.04 18.40
N THR A 342 13.74 -10.81 18.39
CA THR A 342 14.38 -9.62 18.98
C THR A 342 13.85 -9.24 20.37
N LYS A 343 12.81 -9.90 20.85
CA LYS A 343 12.19 -9.62 22.16
C LYS A 343 13.19 -9.60 23.31
N ASN A 344 14.01 -10.65 23.44
CA ASN A 344 14.96 -10.76 24.53
C ASN A 344 16.02 -9.64 24.48
N LEU A 345 16.46 -9.27 23.28
CA LEU A 345 17.42 -8.20 23.08
C LEU A 345 16.81 -6.84 23.48
N TYR A 346 15.55 -6.60 23.09
CA TYR A 346 14.83 -5.42 23.51
C TYR A 346 14.69 -5.33 25.04
N GLU A 347 14.22 -6.39 25.69
CA GLU A 347 14.01 -6.41 27.13
C GLU A 347 15.30 -6.18 27.93
N GLN A 348 16.41 -6.77 27.49
CA GLN A 348 17.72 -6.56 28.10
C GLN A 348 18.21 -5.12 27.97
N ASN A 349 18.09 -4.54 26.77
CA ASN A 349 18.63 -3.22 26.49
C ASN A 349 17.77 -2.10 27.06
N ILE A 350 16.43 -2.21 26.99
CA ILE A 350 15.50 -1.18 27.49
C ILE A 350 15.56 -1.05 29.02
N ALA A 351 15.91 -2.12 29.73
CA ALA A 351 16.05 -2.11 31.19
C ALA A 351 17.12 -1.13 31.68
N SER A 352 18.13 -0.86 30.87
CA SER A 352 19.20 0.11 31.19
C SER A 352 18.78 1.57 30.97
N ILE A 353 17.64 1.84 30.32
CA ILE A 353 17.19 3.17 29.96
C ILE A 353 16.05 3.62 30.89
N PRO A 354 16.23 4.68 31.67
CA PRO A 354 15.20 5.22 32.54
C PRO A 354 13.90 5.57 31.74
N PRO A 355 12.72 5.32 32.30
CA PRO A 355 11.44 5.57 31.63
C PRO A 355 11.28 7.00 31.09
N ASP A 356 11.70 8.02 31.87
CA ASP A 356 11.66 9.43 31.49
C ASP A 356 12.58 9.79 30.32
N LYS A 357 13.46 8.85 29.90
CA LYS A 357 14.44 9.01 28.83
C LYS A 357 14.15 8.16 27.59
N ARG A 358 12.99 7.51 27.51
CA ARG A 358 12.59 6.68 26.39
C ARG A 358 11.92 7.47 25.26
N ILE A 359 11.63 8.76 25.49
CA ILE A 359 11.02 9.66 24.53
C ILE A 359 12.09 10.62 23.98
N TRP A 360 12.14 10.83 22.67
CA TRP A 360 13.03 11.80 22.00
C TRP A 360 14.53 11.55 22.17
N TRP A 361 14.92 10.31 22.46
CA TRP A 361 16.30 9.93 22.69
C TRP A 361 16.72 8.85 21.69
N ARG A 362 17.99 8.90 21.28
CA ARG A 362 18.64 7.81 20.54
C ARG A 362 19.57 7.04 21.45
N ALA A 363 19.69 5.74 21.20
CA ALA A 363 20.79 4.98 21.73
C ALA A 363 21.99 5.08 20.76
N HIS A 364 23.19 5.28 21.28
CA HIS A 364 24.42 5.15 20.53
C HIS A 364 25.26 4.05 21.17
N LYS A 365 25.60 3.02 20.39
CA LYS A 365 26.50 1.98 20.84
C LYS A 365 27.95 2.47 20.66
N VAL A 366 28.67 2.57 21.73
CA VAL A 366 30.07 3.07 21.72
C VAL A 366 30.95 2.11 20.92
N LEU A 367 31.62 2.62 19.92
CA LEU A 367 32.62 1.90 19.14
C LEU A 367 34.02 2.04 19.75
N GLU A 368 34.95 1.19 19.35
CA GLU A 368 36.32 1.23 19.80
C GLU A 368 36.97 2.58 19.50
N GLY A 369 37.54 3.21 20.51
CA GLY A 369 38.24 4.51 20.38
C GLY A 369 37.35 5.74 20.34
N GLU A 370 36.02 5.59 20.44
CA GLU A 370 35.12 6.74 20.53
C GLU A 370 35.23 7.45 21.87
N THR A 371 35.09 8.77 21.82
CA THR A 371 35.04 9.63 23.01
C THR A 371 33.69 10.33 23.08
N LEU A 372 33.25 10.71 24.27
CA LEU A 372 32.01 11.44 24.49
C LEU A 372 31.92 12.72 23.64
N ALA A 373 33.05 13.46 23.53
CA ALA A 373 33.11 14.66 22.69
C ALA A 373 33.03 14.34 21.20
N GLY A 374 33.63 13.22 20.75
CA GLY A 374 33.56 12.73 19.37
C GLY A 374 32.14 12.35 18.98
N ILE A 375 31.47 11.55 19.81
CA ILE A 375 30.08 11.12 19.63
C ILE A 375 29.16 12.34 19.63
N ALA A 376 29.32 13.27 20.59
CA ALA A 376 28.51 14.49 20.65
C ALA A 376 28.63 15.34 19.38
N LYS A 377 29.87 15.48 18.84
CA LYS A 377 30.11 16.20 17.58
C LYS A 377 29.44 15.49 16.38
N GLN A 378 29.60 14.17 16.29
CA GLN A 378 29.03 13.36 15.24
C GLN A 378 27.49 13.46 15.23
N LEU A 379 26.86 13.37 16.40
CA LEU A 379 25.40 13.36 16.56
C LEU A 379 24.82 14.77 16.73
N ARG A 380 25.63 15.82 16.60
CA ARG A 380 25.23 17.23 16.69
C ARG A 380 24.50 17.59 17.99
N VAL A 381 24.93 17.02 19.10
CA VAL A 381 24.45 17.34 20.44
C VAL A 381 25.54 18.01 21.26
N SER A 382 25.17 18.71 22.32
CA SER A 382 26.18 19.29 23.19
C SER A 382 26.86 18.18 24.03
N PRO A 383 28.20 18.17 24.17
CA PRO A 383 28.89 17.19 25.02
C PRO A 383 28.36 17.20 26.48
N ALA A 384 27.98 18.37 26.97
CA ALA A 384 27.42 18.51 28.31
C ALA A 384 26.03 17.83 28.41
N SER A 385 25.17 18.02 27.42
CA SER A 385 23.86 17.35 27.37
C SER A 385 23.99 15.83 27.25
N LEU A 386 24.95 15.36 26.43
CA LEU A 386 25.23 13.93 26.28
C LEU A 386 25.77 13.34 27.59
N ALA A 387 26.66 14.02 28.26
CA ALA A 387 27.17 13.61 29.56
C ALA A 387 26.08 13.57 30.62
N GLN A 388 25.31 14.63 30.74
CA GLN A 388 24.20 14.73 31.71
C GLN A 388 23.15 13.62 31.48
N ALA A 389 22.78 13.36 30.21
CA ALA A 389 21.83 12.33 29.84
C ALA A 389 22.24 10.93 30.30
N ASN A 390 23.54 10.68 30.35
CA ASN A 390 24.09 9.38 30.69
C ASN A 390 24.70 9.33 32.10
N GLN A 391 24.50 10.37 32.92
CA GLN A 391 25.09 10.50 34.27
C GLN A 391 26.63 10.39 34.25
N LEU A 392 27.23 10.88 33.16
CA LEU A 392 28.69 10.91 32.96
C LEU A 392 29.23 12.32 33.17
N THR A 393 30.53 12.40 33.33
CA THR A 393 31.30 13.67 33.27
C THR A 393 31.91 13.82 31.86
N ALA A 394 32.31 15.04 31.49
CA ALA A 394 32.94 15.28 30.19
C ALA A 394 34.28 14.50 30.00
N SER A 395 34.89 14.05 31.09
CA SER A 395 36.13 13.27 31.11
C SER A 395 35.92 11.76 31.34
N SER A 396 34.67 11.30 31.41
CA SER A 396 34.39 9.86 31.59
C SER A 396 34.92 9.06 30.40
N SER A 397 35.62 7.96 30.70
CA SER A 397 36.00 6.95 29.70
C SER A 397 34.75 6.15 29.33
N LEU A 398 34.59 5.88 28.03
CA LEU A 398 33.45 5.08 27.52
C LEU A 398 33.94 3.63 27.32
N GLU A 399 33.14 2.69 27.75
CA GLU A 399 33.37 1.27 27.46
C GLU A 399 32.87 0.92 26.08
N GLN A 400 33.66 0.20 25.29
CA GLN A 400 33.23 -0.32 23.99
C GLN A 400 32.00 -1.21 24.16
N GLY A 401 30.99 -0.99 23.33
CA GLY A 401 29.72 -1.73 23.40
C GLY A 401 28.68 -1.15 24.36
N ALA A 402 29.07 -0.18 25.21
CA ALA A 402 28.09 0.52 26.06
C ALA A 402 27.08 1.31 25.22
N HIS A 403 25.85 1.40 25.68
CA HIS A 403 24.81 2.19 25.06
C HIS A 403 24.68 3.55 25.74
N LEU A 404 24.91 4.62 24.99
CA LEU A 404 24.67 5.98 25.44
C LEU A 404 23.30 6.46 24.95
N VAL A 405 22.60 7.11 25.86
CA VAL A 405 21.36 7.85 25.55
C VAL A 405 21.73 9.20 24.97
N VAL A 406 21.36 9.46 23.73
CA VAL A 406 21.67 10.70 23.03
C VAL A 406 20.44 11.62 23.04
N PRO A 407 20.50 12.79 23.68
CA PRO A 407 19.39 13.74 23.69
C PRO A 407 19.13 14.28 22.29
N MET A 408 17.88 14.23 21.86
CA MET A 408 17.45 14.79 20.58
C MET A 408 16.56 15.99 20.84
N ALA A 409 16.86 17.13 20.23
CA ALA A 409 15.90 18.23 20.19
C ALA A 409 14.76 17.89 19.24
N ALA A 410 13.51 18.08 19.68
CA ALA A 410 12.35 17.90 18.84
C ALA A 410 12.51 18.68 17.52
N GLY A 411 12.40 18.01 16.38
CA GLY A 411 12.46 18.63 15.06
C GLY A 411 13.84 18.85 14.43
N THR A 412 14.93 18.39 15.05
CA THR A 412 16.29 18.63 14.48
C THR A 412 16.80 17.53 13.55
N ASP A 413 16.09 16.43 13.40
CA ASP A 413 16.53 15.31 12.56
C ASP A 413 15.90 15.31 11.19
N SER A 414 16.39 16.18 10.31
CA SER A 414 16.05 16.15 8.88
C SER A 414 16.55 14.88 8.16
N SER A 415 17.36 14.02 8.82
CA SER A 415 17.86 12.78 8.23
C SER A 415 16.80 11.67 8.31
N LEU A 416 15.87 11.74 9.29
CA LEU A 416 14.77 10.78 9.44
C LEU A 416 13.54 11.12 8.59
N ALA A 417 13.43 12.35 8.11
CA ALA A 417 12.49 12.71 7.05
C ALA A 417 12.82 12.01 5.70
N ARG A 418 13.95 11.29 5.61
CA ARG A 418 14.36 10.49 4.46
C ARG A 418 13.97 9.02 4.55
N VAL A 419 13.24 8.61 5.57
CA VAL A 419 12.78 7.22 5.76
C VAL A 419 11.50 6.89 4.97
N ARG A 420 11.11 7.72 4.05
CA ARG A 420 10.46 7.26 2.83
C ARG A 420 11.55 7.14 1.78
N GLU A 421 11.73 5.97 1.24
CA GLU A 421 12.22 5.89 -0.12
C GLU A 421 11.28 6.75 -0.95
N TYR A 422 11.65 8.02 -1.07
CA TYR A 422 11.17 8.86 -2.16
C TYR A 422 11.71 8.15 -3.39
N VAL A 423 10.90 7.26 -3.95
CA VAL A 423 11.14 6.75 -5.29
C VAL A 423 10.98 7.97 -6.19
N PRO A 424 12.09 8.57 -6.66
CA PRO A 424 11.99 9.80 -7.42
C PRO A 424 11.22 9.48 -8.68
N HIS A 425 10.00 10.00 -8.77
CA HIS A 425 9.20 9.88 -9.98
C HIS A 425 9.79 10.84 -11.02
N ARG A 426 10.25 10.29 -12.10
CA ARG A 426 10.72 11.08 -13.24
C ARG A 426 9.53 11.42 -14.15
N LEU A 427 9.29 12.71 -14.37
CA LEU A 427 8.34 13.14 -15.38
C LEU A 427 8.81 12.65 -16.77
N THR A 428 8.03 11.77 -17.37
CA THR A 428 8.26 11.22 -18.71
C THR A 428 7.12 11.69 -19.61
N GLN A 429 7.46 12.23 -20.77
CA GLN A 429 6.47 12.59 -21.78
C GLN A 429 6.31 11.42 -22.76
N TYR A 430 5.09 10.95 -22.90
CA TYR A 430 4.75 9.87 -23.83
C TYR A 430 3.79 10.37 -24.92
N ARG A 431 4.14 10.18 -26.18
CA ARG A 431 3.29 10.52 -27.32
C ARG A 431 2.45 9.30 -27.70
N VAL A 432 1.14 9.43 -27.59
CA VAL A 432 0.16 8.37 -27.90
C VAL A 432 0.31 7.93 -29.35
N ARG A 433 0.41 6.63 -29.57
CA ARG A 433 0.50 5.99 -30.89
C ARG A 433 -0.87 5.46 -31.33
N PRO A 434 -1.12 5.25 -32.64
CA PRO A 434 -2.30 4.53 -33.09
C PRO A 434 -2.39 3.14 -32.42
N GLY A 435 -3.53 2.82 -31.83
CA GLY A 435 -3.76 1.55 -31.11
C GLY A 435 -3.40 1.57 -29.61
N ASP A 436 -2.81 2.66 -29.07
CA ASP A 436 -2.59 2.78 -27.64
C ASP A 436 -3.91 2.98 -26.89
N THR A 437 -4.05 2.28 -25.78
CA THR A 437 -5.08 2.52 -24.77
C THR A 437 -4.42 3.04 -23.50
N VAL A 438 -5.22 3.63 -22.59
CA VAL A 438 -4.69 4.09 -21.30
C VAL A 438 -4.08 2.93 -20.55
N ASP A 439 -4.72 1.75 -20.62
CA ASP A 439 -4.30 0.54 -19.91
C ASP A 439 -2.98 -0.03 -20.47
N LEU A 440 -2.82 -0.09 -21.78
CA LEU A 440 -1.55 -0.49 -22.42
C LEU A 440 -0.38 0.44 -22.08
N ILE A 441 -0.67 1.74 -21.93
CA ILE A 441 0.35 2.70 -21.51
C ILE A 441 0.64 2.54 -20.01
N ALA A 442 -0.37 2.29 -19.21
CA ALA A 442 -0.24 2.04 -17.78
C ALA A 442 0.68 0.84 -17.50
N ASP A 443 0.44 -0.30 -18.15
CA ASP A 443 1.27 -1.49 -18.05
C ASP A 443 2.72 -1.24 -18.51
N ARG A 444 2.89 -0.53 -19.61
CA ARG A 444 4.23 -0.24 -20.17
C ARG A 444 5.10 0.58 -19.23
N PHE A 445 4.51 1.47 -18.44
CA PHE A 445 5.21 2.40 -17.59
C PHE A 445 5.10 2.06 -16.10
N ASN A 446 4.51 0.91 -15.77
CA ASN A 446 4.26 0.45 -14.39
C ASN A 446 3.55 1.51 -13.54
N VAL A 447 2.46 2.06 -14.10
CA VAL A 447 1.59 3.04 -13.45
C VAL A 447 0.14 2.63 -13.68
N THR A 448 -0.79 3.16 -12.89
CA THR A 448 -2.21 2.81 -13.07
C THR A 448 -2.87 3.66 -14.16
N ALA A 449 -3.89 3.12 -14.81
CA ALA A 449 -4.72 3.83 -15.77
C ALA A 449 -5.37 5.08 -15.14
N TYR A 450 -5.72 5.00 -13.86
CA TYR A 450 -6.20 6.13 -13.07
C TYR A 450 -5.16 7.25 -12.93
N GLN A 451 -3.92 6.91 -12.58
CA GLN A 451 -2.82 7.87 -12.49
C GLN A 451 -2.61 8.61 -13.81
N ILE A 452 -2.60 7.88 -14.94
CA ILE A 452 -2.47 8.49 -16.27
C ILE A 452 -3.62 9.46 -16.55
N ARG A 453 -4.86 9.06 -16.27
CA ARG A 453 -6.04 9.93 -16.46
C ARG A 453 -5.95 11.18 -15.60
N ARG A 454 -5.62 11.03 -14.33
CA ARG A 454 -5.49 12.13 -13.37
C ARG A 454 -4.40 13.12 -13.77
N TRP A 455 -3.20 12.64 -14.09
CA TRP A 455 -2.07 13.49 -14.47
C TRP A 455 -2.32 14.29 -15.75
N ASN A 456 -3.20 13.79 -16.62
CA ASN A 456 -3.46 14.37 -17.94
C ASN A 456 -4.86 14.95 -18.10
N GLY A 457 -5.67 15.02 -17.05
CA GLY A 457 -7.04 15.56 -17.08
C GLY A 457 -7.95 14.81 -18.06
N LEU A 458 -7.80 13.47 -18.17
CA LEU A 458 -8.58 12.69 -19.10
C LEU A 458 -9.93 12.33 -18.48
N LYS A 459 -11.03 12.79 -19.06
CA LYS A 459 -12.39 12.46 -18.62
C LYS A 459 -12.87 11.08 -19.08
N SER A 460 -12.14 10.40 -19.97
CA SER A 460 -12.46 9.07 -20.48
C SER A 460 -11.19 8.32 -20.87
N SER A 461 -11.28 7.01 -21.08
CA SER A 461 -10.16 6.15 -21.52
C SER A 461 -9.81 6.32 -23.00
N LYS A 462 -10.56 7.13 -23.77
CA LYS A 462 -10.26 7.39 -25.18
C LYS A 462 -9.02 8.28 -25.31
N LEU A 463 -8.01 7.76 -26.00
CA LEU A 463 -6.79 8.49 -26.34
C LEU A 463 -6.80 8.91 -27.82
N THR A 464 -6.35 10.11 -28.07
CA THR A 464 -6.15 10.59 -29.46
C THR A 464 -4.69 10.36 -29.85
N PRO A 465 -4.41 9.60 -30.94
CA PRO A 465 -3.04 9.45 -31.45
C PRO A 465 -2.38 10.80 -31.67
N GLY A 466 -1.10 10.92 -31.28
CA GLY A 466 -0.34 12.15 -31.35
C GLY A 466 -0.42 13.03 -30.09
N ARG A 467 -1.37 12.82 -29.20
CA ARG A 467 -1.45 13.52 -27.91
C ARG A 467 -0.24 13.15 -27.04
N THR A 468 0.35 14.13 -26.36
CA THR A 468 1.41 13.90 -25.38
C THR A 468 0.79 13.73 -23.99
N LEU A 469 1.14 12.63 -23.31
CA LEU A 469 0.79 12.34 -21.94
C LEU A 469 1.99 12.61 -21.02
N HIS A 470 1.71 13.18 -19.86
CA HIS A 470 2.67 13.33 -18.77
C HIS A 470 2.53 12.14 -17.83
N LEU A 471 3.62 11.38 -17.65
CA LEU A 471 3.67 10.19 -16.81
C LEU A 471 4.73 10.40 -15.73
N TYR A 472 4.38 10.16 -14.48
CA TYR A 472 5.33 10.19 -13.38
C TYR A 472 5.74 8.74 -13.07
N VAL A 473 6.84 8.31 -13.70
CA VAL A 473 7.36 6.94 -13.58
C VAL A 473 8.51 6.87 -12.60
N GLU A 474 8.66 5.74 -11.92
CA GLU A 474 9.77 5.49 -11.02
C GLU A 474 11.12 5.67 -11.73
N ALA A 475 12.01 6.45 -11.14
CA ALA A 475 13.37 6.59 -11.66
C ALA A 475 14.17 5.34 -11.27
N GLN A 476 14.41 4.44 -12.22
CA GLN A 476 15.32 3.31 -12.00
C GLN A 476 16.70 3.83 -11.59
N ALA A 477 17.24 3.30 -10.49
CA ALA A 477 18.60 3.57 -10.08
C ALA A 477 19.55 3.12 -11.19
N THR A 478 20.14 4.07 -11.90
CA THR A 478 21.21 3.77 -12.86
C THR A 478 22.42 3.29 -12.07
N THR A 479 22.67 2.00 -12.07
CA THR A 479 23.98 1.46 -11.67
C THR A 479 25.04 2.09 -12.57
N ALA A 480 25.78 3.03 -12.03
CA ALA A 480 26.89 3.66 -12.71
C ALA A 480 27.93 2.58 -13.06
N ARG A 481 28.00 2.20 -14.33
CA ARG A 481 29.15 1.49 -14.87
C ARG A 481 30.34 2.45 -14.81
N THR A 482 31.20 2.24 -13.85
CA THR A 482 32.53 2.85 -13.81
C THR A 482 33.34 2.41 -15.04
N SER A 483 33.33 3.23 -16.08
CA SER A 483 34.29 3.12 -17.16
C SER A 483 35.61 3.78 -16.72
N HIS A 484 36.61 2.98 -16.49
CA HIS A 484 37.99 3.46 -16.35
C HIS A 484 38.44 4.08 -17.66
N SER A 485 38.53 5.41 -17.72
CA SER A 485 39.22 6.10 -18.81
C SER A 485 40.68 6.21 -18.49
N ARG A 486 41.50 5.53 -19.29
CA ARG A 486 42.94 5.78 -19.35
C ARG A 486 43.19 7.13 -20.00
N SER A 487 43.91 7.98 -19.30
CA SER A 487 44.51 9.21 -19.81
C SER A 487 45.56 8.92 -20.87
N ALA A 488 45.53 9.59 -22.00
CA ALA A 488 46.68 9.80 -22.88
C ALA A 488 46.66 11.22 -23.45
N ALA A 489 47.84 11.77 -23.51
CA ALA A 489 48.17 13.18 -23.61
C ALA A 489 47.99 13.81 -24.99
N LYS A 490 48.03 15.15 -24.96
CA LYS A 490 48.02 16.13 -26.06
C LYS A 490 49.09 15.90 -27.11
N SER A 491 48.76 16.15 -28.40
CA SER A 491 49.60 16.94 -29.28
C SER A 491 48.83 17.53 -30.49
N LYS A 492 49.38 18.62 -30.95
CA LYS A 492 48.87 19.73 -31.79
C LYS A 492 48.57 19.39 -33.24
N HIS A 493 47.69 20.20 -33.83
CA HIS A 493 47.48 20.50 -35.26
C HIS A 493 48.75 20.80 -36.09
N PRO A 494 48.74 20.94 -37.48
CA PRO A 494 47.65 21.39 -38.36
C PRO A 494 47.61 20.80 -39.80
N THR A 495 46.46 21.09 -40.49
CA THR A 495 46.27 21.41 -41.94
C THR A 495 46.73 20.47 -43.05
N THR A 496 45.90 20.06 -43.95
CA THR A 496 45.58 20.59 -45.32
C THR A 496 44.85 19.56 -46.20
N ARG A 497 43.72 19.95 -46.73
CA ARG A 497 43.24 20.04 -48.13
C ARG A 497 43.34 18.85 -49.11
N ALA A 498 42.19 18.64 -49.82
CA ALA A 498 41.97 18.19 -51.22
C ALA A 498 41.68 16.67 -51.38
N ALA A 499 40.47 16.34 -51.76
CA ALA A 499 39.84 16.32 -53.10
C ALA A 499 39.79 14.93 -53.77
N ALA A 500 38.59 14.62 -54.25
CA ALA A 500 38.26 13.84 -55.45
C ALA A 500 38.07 12.32 -55.37
N ALA A 501 36.86 11.88 -55.46
CA ALA A 501 36.16 11.37 -56.64
C ALA A 501 36.16 9.85 -56.89
N GLN A 502 34.92 9.35 -57.01
CA GLN A 502 34.43 8.35 -57.99
C GLN A 502 34.93 6.89 -57.92
N LYS A 503 34.08 5.88 -57.80
CA LYS A 503 33.13 5.29 -58.76
C LYS A 503 32.58 3.95 -58.24
N LYS A 504 31.29 3.74 -58.48
CA LYS A 504 30.67 2.40 -58.58
C LYS A 504 31.10 1.75 -59.92
N PRO A 505 30.97 0.44 -60.14
CA PRO A 505 29.72 -0.27 -60.43
C PRO A 505 29.70 -1.74 -59.90
N ALA A 506 28.61 -2.35 -59.57
CA ALA A 506 27.49 -2.99 -60.29
C ALA A 506 27.74 -4.40 -60.85
N VAL A 507 26.70 -5.28 -60.65
CA VAL A 507 26.30 -6.46 -61.45
C VAL A 507 26.99 -7.79 -61.11
N ALA A 508 26.35 -8.98 -60.99
CA ALA A 508 25.06 -9.58 -61.37
C ALA A 508 24.92 -10.97 -60.67
N VAL A 509 23.69 -11.35 -60.27
CA VAL A 509 22.81 -12.36 -60.88
C VAL A 509 23.36 -13.81 -61.05
N ASN A 510 22.76 -14.77 -60.40
CA ASN A 510 22.01 -15.93 -60.92
C ASN A 510 21.59 -16.92 -59.82
N ARG A 511 20.32 -17.16 -59.58
CA ARG A 511 19.42 -18.23 -60.00
C ARG A 511 20.00 -19.67 -59.92
N THR A 512 19.37 -20.52 -59.09
CA THR A 512 18.55 -21.67 -59.50
C THR A 512 18.02 -22.45 -58.28
N ALA A 513 16.74 -22.71 -58.34
CA ALA A 513 16.11 -23.81 -57.61
C ALA A 513 16.13 -25.08 -58.50
N PRO A 514 15.87 -26.30 -58.04
CA PRO A 514 14.52 -26.86 -58.02
C PRO A 514 14.22 -27.82 -56.83
N ARG A 515 13.05 -27.84 -56.35
CA ARG A 515 11.87 -28.71 -56.50
C ARG A 515 12.04 -30.24 -56.39
N ALA A 516 11.11 -30.82 -55.66
CA ALA A 516 10.46 -32.14 -55.62
C ALA A 516 10.84 -33.06 -54.42
N ALA A 517 10.01 -33.89 -53.84
CA ALA A 517 8.56 -34.13 -53.78
C ALA A 517 8.32 -35.25 -52.76
N LEU A 518 7.12 -35.20 -52.15
CA LEU A 518 6.26 -36.32 -51.72
C LEU A 518 6.88 -37.56 -51.01
N THR A 519 6.36 -37.95 -49.80
CA THR A 519 5.23 -38.87 -49.61
C THR A 519 4.93 -39.03 -48.14
N ALA A 520 3.64 -38.99 -47.83
CA ALA A 520 3.04 -39.60 -46.64
C ALA A 520 2.96 -41.12 -46.77
N PRO A 521 2.60 -41.95 -45.76
CA PRO A 521 1.27 -41.94 -45.18
C PRO A 521 1.21 -41.45 -43.74
#